data_59be6030e83a95a9ca8637488a4165be
#
_entry.id   59be6030e83a95a9ca8637488a4165be
#
_cell.length_a   1.000
_cell.length_b   1.000
_cell.length_c   1.000
_cell.angle_alpha   90.00
_cell.angle_beta   90.00
_cell.angle_gamma   90.00
#
_symmetry.space_group_name_H-M   'P 1'
#
loop_
_entity.id
_entity.type
_entity.pdbx_description
1 polymer ?
#
loop_
_entity_poly.entity_id
_entity_poly.type
_entity_poly.pdbx_seq_one_letter_code
_entity_poly.pdbx_strand_id
1 'polypeptide(L)'
;LVGSLCSKVLNHRTDEYGGSFENRTRYALEVVKAIKEAAPDLMIEYKLPIITKNADGSLRGKGGLEAEEGVAFAKLLEEAGVDMIQVAQANHTGNMGDTIPPMGDVDYNWTLPAARAVKKAVSVPVATVGRVISLEAGEKILEDQDADIVAYGRSMLADPDIANKAASGECIRECLNCNKGCVDAIQGRRYISCVLNAENGNEGTVFIKPAEKIKNIAVVGAGIAGLEAARVAAKRGHHVTVYEKSDKIGGQIHLAAVPPRKSEILRAVTYYEKILPQLNVNIKLNTEAEAEELNQYDAVILAVGAHNMALPMPVENSNVVSAWEVLAGKEVQGSCVVLGGGLVGTETAEYLAQKGQSLLS
;
A
#
# COMPACT_ATOMS: atom_id res chain seq x y z
N LEU A 1 3.29 -22.03 11.54
CA LEU A 1 3.74 -23.02 12.54
C LEU A 1 5.18 -23.46 12.27
N VAL A 2 5.51 -23.98 11.07
CA VAL A 2 6.85 -24.47 10.74
C VAL A 2 7.94 -23.39 10.97
N GLY A 3 7.74 -22.18 10.49
CA GLY A 3 8.67 -21.08 10.67
C GLY A 3 8.87 -20.63 12.13
N SER A 4 7.91 -20.89 13.02
CA SER A 4 8.05 -20.58 14.45
C SER A 4 9.09 -21.46 15.14
N LEU A 5 9.26 -22.69 14.70
CA LEU A 5 10.28 -23.61 15.24
C LEU A 5 11.70 -23.17 14.86
N CYS A 6 11.89 -22.49 13.75
CA CYS A 6 13.19 -21.96 13.34
C CYS A 6 13.66 -20.77 14.20
N SER A 7 12.75 -20.13 14.94
CA SER A 7 12.99 -18.92 15.70
C SER A 7 13.72 -19.15 17.02
N LYS A 8 14.82 -18.46 17.26
CA LYS A 8 15.48 -18.42 18.58
C LYS A 8 14.61 -17.78 19.66
N VAL A 9 13.66 -16.91 19.28
CA VAL A 9 12.84 -16.15 20.22
C VAL A 9 11.57 -16.91 20.62
N LEU A 10 11.02 -17.73 19.73
CA LEU A 10 9.76 -18.43 19.94
C LEU A 10 9.93 -19.91 20.30
N ASN A 11 11.00 -20.51 19.83
CA ASN A 11 11.27 -21.93 20.08
C ASN A 11 12.07 -22.11 21.38
N HIS A 12 11.37 -22.41 22.46
CA HIS A 12 11.94 -22.69 23.78
C HIS A 12 12.12 -24.19 24.07
N ARG A 13 12.07 -25.05 23.03
CA ARG A 13 12.25 -26.49 23.19
C ARG A 13 13.70 -26.81 23.56
N THR A 14 13.88 -27.88 24.33
CA THR A 14 15.19 -28.37 24.80
C THR A 14 15.53 -29.77 24.26
N ASP A 15 14.67 -30.30 23.38
CA ASP A 15 14.85 -31.56 22.67
C ASP A 15 15.50 -31.36 21.28
N GLU A 16 15.47 -32.43 20.47
CA GLU A 16 16.05 -32.42 19.11
C GLU A 16 15.42 -31.41 18.12
N TYR A 17 14.38 -30.68 18.52
CA TYR A 17 13.72 -29.63 17.71
C TYR A 17 13.97 -28.23 18.24
N GLY A 18 14.87 -28.03 19.24
CA GLY A 18 15.15 -26.73 19.83
C GLY A 18 16.63 -26.49 20.14
N GLY A 19 16.96 -25.26 20.50
CA GLY A 19 18.32 -24.85 20.84
C GLY A 19 19.18 -24.53 19.60
N SER A 20 19.96 -25.47 19.10
CA SER A 20 20.90 -25.24 17.96
C SER A 20 20.17 -24.92 16.64
N PHE A 21 20.89 -24.35 15.69
CA PHE A 21 20.36 -24.08 14.36
C PHE A 21 19.85 -25.36 13.68
N GLU A 22 20.62 -26.44 13.74
CA GLU A 22 20.28 -27.75 13.16
C GLU A 22 18.98 -28.31 13.78
N ASN A 23 18.83 -28.20 15.08
CA ASN A 23 17.62 -28.66 15.77
C ASN A 23 16.40 -27.80 15.41
N ARG A 24 16.55 -26.48 15.38
CA ARG A 24 15.46 -25.56 15.05
C ARG A 24 14.97 -25.71 13.60
N THR A 25 15.83 -26.10 12.68
CA THR A 25 15.49 -26.30 11.25
C THR A 25 15.03 -27.72 10.95
N ARG A 26 15.33 -28.69 11.79
CA ARG A 26 15.03 -30.13 11.63
C ARG A 26 13.57 -30.40 11.23
N TYR A 27 12.62 -29.87 11.99
CA TYR A 27 11.20 -30.12 11.74
C TYR A 27 10.76 -29.67 10.34
N ALA A 28 11.22 -28.51 9.90
CA ALA A 28 10.90 -28.00 8.57
C ALA A 28 11.44 -28.93 7.46
N LEU A 29 12.68 -29.41 7.63
CA LEU A 29 13.32 -30.32 6.66
C LEU A 29 12.61 -31.67 6.63
N GLU A 30 12.20 -32.20 7.78
CA GLU A 30 11.41 -33.45 7.88
C GLU A 30 10.05 -33.31 7.19
N VAL A 31 9.37 -32.17 7.35
CA VAL A 31 8.10 -31.89 6.67
C VAL A 31 8.29 -31.87 5.16
N VAL A 32 9.33 -31.18 4.65
CA VAL A 32 9.63 -31.13 3.21
C VAL A 32 9.89 -32.54 2.67
N LYS A 33 10.74 -33.31 3.34
CA LYS A 33 11.06 -34.70 2.94
C LYS A 33 9.82 -35.59 2.93
N ALA A 34 8.99 -35.52 3.99
CA ALA A 34 7.76 -36.33 4.07
C ALA A 34 6.77 -35.97 2.94
N ILE A 35 6.67 -34.68 2.55
CA ILE A 35 5.84 -34.29 1.41
C ILE A 35 6.39 -34.87 0.12
N LYS A 36 7.71 -34.78 -0.13
CA LYS A 36 8.35 -35.32 -1.33
C LYS A 36 8.26 -36.87 -1.40
N GLU A 37 8.31 -37.54 -0.28
CA GLU A 37 8.11 -38.99 -0.22
C GLU A 37 6.66 -39.37 -0.55
N ALA A 38 5.68 -38.63 -0.01
CA ALA A 38 4.25 -38.91 -0.22
C ALA A 38 3.75 -38.46 -1.60
N ALA A 39 4.32 -37.39 -2.17
CA ALA A 39 3.91 -36.77 -3.41
C ALA A 39 5.15 -36.20 -4.16
N PRO A 40 5.95 -37.06 -4.83
CA PRO A 40 7.22 -36.66 -5.45
C PRO A 40 7.09 -35.54 -6.51
N ASP A 41 5.99 -35.52 -7.22
CA ASP A 41 5.73 -34.56 -8.31
C ASP A 41 5.13 -33.23 -7.81
N LEU A 42 4.83 -33.12 -6.51
CA LEU A 42 4.28 -31.89 -5.95
C LEU A 42 5.36 -30.81 -5.83
N MET A 43 5.11 -29.64 -6.43
CA MET A 43 5.97 -28.48 -6.27
C MET A 43 5.84 -27.92 -4.84
N ILE A 44 6.97 -27.72 -4.17
CA ILE A 44 7.04 -27.13 -2.83
C ILE A 44 7.64 -25.72 -2.93
N GLU A 45 6.81 -24.71 -2.66
CA GLU A 45 7.27 -23.36 -2.35
C GLU A 45 7.45 -23.22 -0.84
N TYR A 46 8.65 -22.82 -0.42
CA TYR A 46 8.91 -22.56 1.00
C TYR A 46 9.00 -21.05 1.27
N LYS A 47 8.11 -20.53 2.12
CA LYS A 47 8.17 -19.15 2.58
C LYS A 47 9.18 -18.99 3.71
N LEU A 48 10.36 -18.47 3.38
CA LEU A 48 11.50 -18.34 4.28
C LEU A 48 11.40 -17.04 5.11
N PRO A 49 11.24 -17.13 6.44
CA PRO A 49 11.07 -15.98 7.31
C PRO A 49 12.44 -15.40 7.73
N ILE A 50 12.89 -14.34 7.08
CA ILE A 50 14.16 -13.64 7.41
C ILE A 50 13.84 -12.34 8.13
N ILE A 51 14.61 -12.00 9.16
CA ILE A 51 14.58 -10.71 9.85
C ILE A 51 15.47 -9.75 9.06
N THR A 52 14.90 -8.64 8.59
CA THR A 52 15.63 -7.54 7.96
C THR A 52 16.10 -6.52 8.98
N LYS A 53 16.81 -5.48 8.54
CA LYS A 53 17.28 -4.38 9.38
C LYS A 53 16.53 -3.09 9.04
N ASN A 54 16.30 -2.26 10.04
CA ASN A 54 15.89 -0.87 9.89
C ASN A 54 17.07 -0.01 9.39
N ALA A 55 16.79 1.22 9.00
CA ALA A 55 17.82 2.16 8.52
C ALA A 55 18.92 2.46 9.58
N ASP A 56 18.60 2.38 10.86
CA ASP A 56 19.54 2.54 11.98
C ASP A 56 20.37 1.27 12.29
N GLY A 57 20.17 0.20 11.50
CA GLY A 57 20.87 -1.08 11.68
C GLY A 57 20.24 -2.02 12.70
N SER A 58 19.22 -1.59 13.45
CA SER A 58 18.47 -2.46 14.36
C SER A 58 17.67 -3.52 13.60
N LEU A 59 17.40 -4.65 14.25
CA LEU A 59 16.59 -5.71 13.65
C LEU A 59 15.12 -5.26 13.55
N ARG A 60 14.51 -5.48 12.38
CA ARG A 60 13.11 -5.24 12.14
C ARG A 60 12.30 -6.47 12.49
N GLY A 61 11.47 -6.34 13.50
CA GLY A 61 10.64 -7.46 13.99
C GLY A 61 11.44 -8.47 14.80
N LYS A 62 10.79 -9.55 15.18
CA LYS A 62 11.34 -10.63 16.00
C LYS A 62 10.81 -11.97 15.53
N GLY A 63 11.50 -13.05 15.86
CA GLY A 63 10.97 -14.39 15.69
C GLY A 63 11.17 -15.02 14.31
N GLY A 64 12.11 -14.53 13.52
CA GLY A 64 12.59 -15.16 12.30
C GLY A 64 14.04 -15.60 12.39
N LEU A 65 14.60 -15.91 11.24
CA LEU A 65 16.03 -16.19 11.06
C LEU A 65 16.77 -14.88 10.74
N GLU A 66 17.93 -14.68 11.33
CA GLU A 66 18.84 -13.65 10.86
C GLU A 66 19.36 -13.98 9.47
N ALA A 67 19.85 -12.98 8.73
CA ALA A 67 20.17 -13.13 7.31
C ALA A 67 21.13 -14.32 7.02
N GLU A 68 22.17 -14.50 7.84
CA GLU A 68 23.16 -15.58 7.68
C GLU A 68 22.52 -16.96 7.90
N GLU A 69 21.74 -17.12 8.98
CA GLU A 69 21.00 -18.36 9.24
C GLU A 69 19.93 -18.61 8.16
N GLY A 70 19.29 -17.56 7.65
CA GLY A 70 18.33 -17.65 6.56
C GLY A 70 18.95 -18.18 5.28
N VAL A 71 20.13 -17.69 4.91
CA VAL A 71 20.91 -18.20 3.75
C VAL A 71 21.35 -19.63 3.96
N ALA A 72 21.86 -19.99 5.15
CA ALA A 72 22.24 -21.37 5.47
C ALA A 72 21.04 -22.32 5.39
N PHE A 73 19.88 -21.89 5.90
CA PHE A 73 18.67 -22.69 5.86
C PHE A 73 18.11 -22.85 4.43
N ALA A 74 18.24 -21.84 3.59
CA ALA A 74 17.83 -21.92 2.19
C ALA A 74 18.55 -23.06 1.45
N LYS A 75 19.85 -23.26 1.68
CA LYS A 75 20.62 -24.38 1.13
C LYS A 75 20.08 -25.75 1.61
N LEU A 76 19.83 -25.88 2.89
CA LEU A 76 19.27 -27.10 3.46
C LEU A 76 17.86 -27.43 2.92
N LEU A 77 17.04 -26.38 2.67
CA LEU A 77 15.72 -26.54 2.05
C LEU A 77 15.83 -27.03 0.60
N GLU A 78 16.76 -26.47 -0.19
CA GLU A 78 17.05 -26.96 -1.54
C GLU A 78 17.51 -28.41 -1.52
N GLU A 79 18.46 -28.78 -0.66
CA GLU A 79 18.93 -30.16 -0.48
C GLU A 79 17.80 -31.11 -0.06
N ALA A 80 16.80 -30.63 0.71
CA ALA A 80 15.65 -31.40 1.12
C ALA A 80 14.59 -31.58 0.02
N GLY A 81 14.70 -30.85 -1.10
CA GLY A 81 13.81 -30.95 -2.25
C GLY A 81 12.77 -29.84 -2.38
N VAL A 82 12.99 -28.67 -1.78
CA VAL A 82 12.18 -27.47 -2.06
C VAL A 82 12.44 -27.02 -3.49
N ASP A 83 11.39 -26.71 -4.23
CA ASP A 83 11.46 -26.31 -5.65
C ASP A 83 11.53 -24.79 -5.84
N MET A 84 11.08 -24.01 -4.86
CA MET A 84 11.11 -22.55 -4.89
C MET A 84 11.16 -21.98 -3.46
N ILE A 85 11.88 -20.88 -3.28
CA ILE A 85 11.97 -20.18 -2.00
C ILE A 85 11.43 -18.76 -2.12
N GLN A 86 10.38 -18.41 -1.34
CA GLN A 86 9.91 -17.05 -1.20
C GLN A 86 10.52 -16.41 0.04
N VAL A 87 11.37 -15.40 -0.15
CA VAL A 87 11.95 -14.65 0.96
C VAL A 87 10.96 -13.58 1.43
N ALA A 88 10.64 -13.61 2.71
CA ALA A 88 9.70 -12.68 3.32
C ALA A 88 10.19 -12.21 4.70
N GLN A 89 9.77 -11.00 5.09
CA GLN A 89 10.02 -10.50 6.45
C GLN A 89 9.35 -11.40 7.48
N ALA A 90 10.12 -11.80 8.47
CA ALA A 90 9.61 -12.50 9.63
C ALA A 90 9.02 -11.53 10.65
N ASN A 91 7.88 -11.89 11.19
CA ASN A 91 7.36 -11.34 12.43
C ASN A 91 6.37 -12.31 13.05
N HIS A 92 6.79 -13.00 14.09
CA HIS A 92 5.94 -13.93 14.84
C HIS A 92 5.49 -13.35 16.19
N THR A 93 5.85 -12.10 16.51
CA THR A 93 5.59 -11.46 17.80
C THR A 93 4.42 -10.50 17.80
N GLY A 94 3.68 -10.39 16.67
CA GLY A 94 2.36 -9.77 16.63
C GLY A 94 2.29 -8.34 16.09
N ASN A 95 3.41 -7.65 15.85
CA ASN A 95 3.37 -6.34 15.20
C ASN A 95 3.27 -6.51 13.67
N MET A 96 2.06 -6.37 13.13
CA MET A 96 1.83 -6.46 11.69
C MET A 96 2.60 -5.38 10.90
N GLY A 97 2.91 -4.23 11.49
CA GLY A 97 3.69 -3.16 10.87
C GLY A 97 5.10 -3.60 10.48
N ASP A 98 5.71 -4.52 11.21
CA ASP A 98 7.04 -5.05 10.87
C ASP A 98 7.02 -5.88 9.57
N THR A 99 5.94 -6.60 9.33
CA THR A 99 5.79 -7.49 8.15
C THR A 99 5.09 -6.81 6.99
N ILE A 100 4.12 -5.94 7.28
CA ILE A 100 3.30 -5.24 6.28
C ILE A 100 3.34 -3.75 6.63
N PRO A 101 4.48 -3.09 6.39
CA PRO A 101 4.67 -1.68 6.77
C PRO A 101 3.69 -0.77 6.03
N PRO A 102 3.20 0.29 6.71
CA PRO A 102 2.42 1.33 6.08
C PRO A 102 3.27 2.22 5.16
N MET A 103 2.63 3.18 4.50
CA MET A 103 3.32 4.17 3.68
C MET A 103 4.34 4.95 4.51
N GLY A 104 5.47 5.27 3.90
CA GLY A 104 6.53 6.09 4.50
C GLY A 104 7.28 5.47 5.68
N ASP A 105 7.00 4.22 6.05
CA ASP A 105 7.66 3.54 7.18
C ASP A 105 9.02 2.93 6.78
N VAL A 106 9.07 2.29 5.62
CA VAL A 106 10.29 1.71 5.04
C VAL A 106 10.37 1.96 3.55
N ASP A 107 11.57 1.82 2.99
CA ASP A 107 11.80 1.92 1.55
C ASP A 107 11.04 0.86 0.75
N TYR A 108 10.86 1.12 -0.53
CA TYR A 108 10.36 0.11 -1.46
C TYR A 108 11.35 -1.05 -1.55
N ASN A 109 10.83 -2.26 -1.74
CA ASN A 109 11.63 -3.48 -1.90
C ASN A 109 12.61 -3.73 -0.74
N TRP A 110 12.26 -3.30 0.47
CA TRP A 110 13.11 -3.38 1.67
C TRP A 110 13.53 -4.81 2.05
N THR A 111 12.84 -5.85 1.56
CA THR A 111 13.22 -7.27 1.73
C THR A 111 14.22 -7.75 0.68
N LEU A 112 14.43 -6.99 -0.38
CA LEU A 112 15.25 -7.39 -1.53
C LEU A 112 16.70 -7.76 -1.19
N PRO A 113 17.42 -7.06 -0.28
CA PRO A 113 18.76 -7.47 0.11
C PRO A 113 18.84 -8.91 0.64
N ALA A 114 17.82 -9.35 1.39
CA ALA A 114 17.73 -10.72 1.89
C ALA A 114 17.43 -11.73 0.77
N ALA A 115 16.51 -11.39 -0.15
CA ALA A 115 16.22 -12.22 -1.32
C ALA A 115 17.45 -12.40 -2.22
N ARG A 116 18.18 -11.31 -2.50
CA ARG A 116 19.45 -11.32 -3.25
C ARG A 116 20.51 -12.20 -2.60
N ALA A 117 20.63 -12.19 -1.27
CA ALA A 117 21.56 -13.03 -0.56
C ALA A 117 21.21 -14.52 -0.66
N VAL A 118 19.93 -14.85 -0.55
CA VAL A 118 19.44 -16.23 -0.74
C VAL A 118 19.66 -16.68 -2.18
N LYS A 119 19.26 -15.87 -3.18
CA LYS A 119 19.42 -16.21 -4.62
C LYS A 119 20.87 -16.53 -4.99
N LYS A 120 21.85 -15.83 -4.42
CA LYS A 120 23.27 -16.12 -4.66
C LYS A 120 23.73 -17.45 -4.06
N ALA A 121 22.95 -18.04 -3.17
CA ALA A 121 23.35 -19.20 -2.38
C ALA A 121 22.66 -20.50 -2.82
N VAL A 122 21.59 -20.42 -3.61
CA VAL A 122 20.78 -21.55 -4.09
C VAL A 122 20.62 -21.50 -5.59
N SER A 123 20.25 -22.64 -6.22
CA SER A 123 19.94 -22.76 -7.64
C SER A 123 18.45 -22.79 -7.95
N VAL A 124 17.62 -23.11 -6.96
CA VAL A 124 16.15 -23.03 -7.11
C VAL A 124 15.67 -21.60 -7.27
N PRO A 125 14.55 -21.36 -7.96
CA PRO A 125 13.98 -20.02 -8.09
C PRO A 125 13.73 -19.36 -6.75
N VAL A 126 14.08 -18.07 -6.67
CA VAL A 126 13.85 -17.24 -5.48
C VAL A 126 12.86 -16.14 -5.77
N ALA A 127 11.78 -16.08 -4.98
CA ALA A 127 10.80 -15.03 -5.01
C ALA A 127 11.05 -13.98 -3.92
N THR A 128 10.82 -12.71 -4.26
CA THR A 128 10.82 -11.60 -3.30
C THR A 128 9.43 -11.03 -3.11
N VAL A 129 9.15 -10.53 -1.90
CA VAL A 129 7.93 -9.81 -1.55
C VAL A 129 8.23 -8.71 -0.54
N GLY A 130 7.74 -7.51 -0.74
CA GLY A 130 7.93 -6.42 0.21
C GLY A 130 7.83 -5.04 -0.43
N ARG A 131 6.64 -4.44 -0.45
CA ARG A 131 6.38 -3.12 -1.04
C ARG A 131 6.84 -2.96 -2.50
N VAL A 132 6.77 -4.02 -3.29
CA VAL A 132 6.84 -3.91 -4.74
C VAL A 132 5.48 -3.42 -5.20
N ILE A 133 5.40 -2.19 -5.71
CA ILE A 133 4.13 -1.50 -5.95
C ILE A 133 3.82 -1.29 -7.43
N SER A 134 4.83 -1.20 -8.26
CA SER A 134 4.69 -1.01 -9.70
C SER A 134 5.31 -2.16 -10.50
N LEU A 135 4.93 -2.25 -11.75
CA LEU A 135 5.50 -3.25 -12.68
C LEU A 135 6.96 -2.93 -12.99
N GLU A 136 7.28 -1.66 -13.19
CA GLU A 136 8.63 -1.20 -13.50
C GLU A 136 9.60 -1.56 -12.37
N ALA A 137 9.15 -1.44 -11.10
CA ALA A 137 9.95 -1.86 -9.96
C ALA A 137 10.15 -3.38 -9.93
N GLY A 138 9.13 -4.14 -10.31
CA GLY A 138 9.22 -5.60 -10.44
C GLY A 138 10.15 -6.03 -11.57
N GLU A 139 10.01 -5.43 -12.74
CA GLU A 139 10.86 -5.71 -13.91
C GLU A 139 12.32 -5.43 -13.60
N LYS A 140 12.61 -4.29 -12.98
CA LYS A 140 13.98 -3.95 -12.58
C LYS A 140 14.60 -4.99 -11.63
N ILE A 141 13.84 -5.56 -10.70
CA ILE A 141 14.32 -6.64 -9.81
C ILE A 141 14.74 -7.86 -10.62
N LEU A 142 13.98 -8.22 -11.67
CA LEU A 142 14.26 -9.35 -12.55
C LEU A 142 15.46 -9.07 -13.46
N GLU A 143 15.53 -7.88 -14.07
CA GLU A 143 16.65 -7.44 -14.91
C GLU A 143 17.97 -7.41 -14.14
N ASP A 144 17.95 -6.90 -12.89
CA ASP A 144 19.12 -6.86 -12.00
C ASP A 144 19.47 -8.24 -11.45
N GLN A 145 18.70 -9.28 -11.76
CA GLN A 145 18.84 -10.66 -11.28
C GLN A 145 18.87 -10.78 -9.74
N ASP A 146 18.14 -9.91 -9.08
CA ASP A 146 18.05 -9.89 -7.60
C ASP A 146 17.07 -10.93 -7.05
N ALA A 147 16.11 -11.33 -7.86
CA ALA A 147 15.17 -12.44 -7.63
C ALA A 147 14.72 -13.00 -9.00
N ASP A 148 14.11 -14.19 -9.01
CA ASP A 148 13.54 -14.82 -10.21
C ASP A 148 12.05 -14.52 -10.35
N ILE A 149 11.38 -14.24 -9.23
CA ILE A 149 9.94 -14.04 -9.15
C ILE A 149 9.67 -12.85 -8.24
N VAL A 150 8.71 -12.01 -8.64
CA VAL A 150 8.24 -10.89 -7.84
C VAL A 150 6.80 -11.14 -7.38
N ALA A 151 6.57 -11.12 -6.07
CA ALA A 151 5.26 -11.35 -5.48
C ALA A 151 4.58 -10.03 -5.10
N TYR A 152 3.35 -9.86 -5.59
CA TYR A 152 2.50 -8.71 -5.33
C TYR A 152 1.38 -9.09 -4.35
N GLY A 153 1.38 -8.52 -3.14
CA GLY A 153 0.34 -8.77 -2.14
C GLY A 153 -0.76 -7.70 -2.20
N ARG A 154 -0.59 -6.60 -1.45
CA ARG A 154 -1.57 -5.51 -1.38
C ARG A 154 -1.87 -4.85 -2.73
N SER A 155 -0.94 -4.89 -3.67
CA SER A 155 -1.15 -4.39 -5.04
C SER A 155 -2.28 -5.13 -5.74
N MET A 156 -2.41 -6.46 -5.53
CA MET A 156 -3.53 -7.24 -6.08
C MET A 156 -4.87 -6.96 -5.40
N LEU A 157 -4.89 -6.46 -4.16
CA LEU A 157 -6.13 -5.97 -3.54
C LEU A 157 -6.58 -4.64 -4.18
N ALA A 158 -5.62 -3.78 -4.53
CA ALA A 158 -5.90 -2.53 -5.21
C ALA A 158 -6.31 -2.75 -6.67
N ASP A 159 -5.65 -3.66 -7.37
CA ASP A 159 -5.94 -4.03 -8.76
C ASP A 159 -5.78 -5.54 -8.96
N PRO A 160 -6.87 -6.33 -8.93
CA PRO A 160 -6.79 -7.79 -9.08
C PRO A 160 -6.32 -8.22 -10.47
N ASP A 161 -6.47 -7.37 -11.49
CA ASP A 161 -6.08 -7.65 -12.87
C ASP A 161 -4.64 -7.21 -13.20
N ILE A 162 -3.81 -6.94 -12.18
CA ILE A 162 -2.46 -6.39 -12.37
C ILE A 162 -1.63 -7.18 -13.39
N ALA A 163 -1.71 -8.52 -13.38
CA ALA A 163 -0.96 -9.37 -14.30
C ALA A 163 -1.46 -9.27 -15.75
N ASN A 164 -2.79 -9.27 -15.95
CA ASN A 164 -3.39 -9.11 -17.28
C ASN A 164 -3.12 -7.71 -17.85
N LYS A 165 -3.23 -6.68 -17.02
CA LYS A 165 -2.92 -5.30 -17.40
C LYS A 165 -1.45 -5.10 -17.70
N ALA A 166 -0.56 -5.79 -16.97
CA ALA A 166 0.86 -5.83 -17.30
C ALA A 166 1.10 -6.32 -18.72
N ALA A 167 0.46 -7.43 -19.08
CA ALA A 167 0.60 -8.03 -20.40
C ALA A 167 0.00 -7.17 -21.53
N SER A 168 -1.07 -6.40 -21.25
CA SER A 168 -1.76 -5.55 -22.25
C SER A 168 -1.28 -4.10 -22.27
N GLY A 169 -0.43 -3.67 -21.33
CA GLY A 169 0.00 -2.27 -21.19
C GLY A 169 -1.09 -1.32 -20.67
N GLU A 170 -2.11 -1.88 -20.01
CA GLU A 170 -3.19 -1.08 -19.42
C GLU A 170 -2.79 -0.39 -18.12
N CYS A 171 -3.52 0.69 -17.79
CA CYS A 171 -3.28 1.46 -16.57
C CYS A 171 -3.60 0.64 -15.31
N ILE A 172 -2.63 0.48 -14.42
CA ILE A 172 -2.73 -0.23 -13.16
C ILE A 172 -3.01 0.74 -12.02
N ARG A 173 -3.87 0.34 -11.10
CA ARG A 173 -4.17 1.03 -9.86
C ARG A 173 -3.17 0.60 -8.78
N GLU A 174 -2.13 1.38 -8.58
CA GLU A 174 -1.07 1.06 -7.62
C GLU A 174 -1.53 1.18 -6.17
N CYS A 175 -1.10 0.24 -5.32
CA CYS A 175 -1.38 0.26 -3.89
C CYS A 175 -0.77 1.50 -3.21
N LEU A 176 -1.54 2.17 -2.34
CA LEU A 176 -1.07 3.32 -1.54
C LEU A 176 -0.25 2.90 -0.32
N ASN A 177 -0.14 1.62 -0.01
CA ASN A 177 0.42 1.12 1.25
C ASN A 177 -0.22 1.72 2.52
N CYS A 178 -1.46 2.19 2.44
CA CYS A 178 -2.16 2.87 3.55
C CYS A 178 -2.58 1.93 4.69
N ASN A 179 -2.61 0.64 4.48
CA ASN A 179 -3.06 -0.42 5.40
C ASN A 179 -4.52 -0.30 5.88
N LYS A 180 -5.25 0.77 5.53
CA LYS A 180 -6.53 1.17 6.13
C LYS A 180 -7.66 0.15 5.98
N GLY A 181 -7.83 -0.42 4.78
CA GLY A 181 -8.92 -1.36 4.49
C GLY A 181 -8.49 -2.83 4.56
N CYS A 182 -7.21 -3.12 4.52
CA CYS A 182 -6.68 -4.49 4.53
C CYS A 182 -6.08 -4.86 5.89
N VAL A 183 -4.91 -4.35 6.26
CA VAL A 183 -4.21 -4.73 7.50
C VAL A 183 -5.00 -4.34 8.74
N ASP A 184 -5.51 -3.10 8.82
CA ASP A 184 -6.33 -2.64 9.94
C ASP A 184 -7.63 -3.46 10.08
N ALA A 185 -8.20 -3.89 8.95
CA ALA A 185 -9.38 -4.75 8.98
C ALA A 185 -9.06 -6.13 9.56
N ILE A 186 -7.94 -6.74 9.14
CA ILE A 186 -7.48 -8.04 9.67
C ILE A 186 -7.20 -7.93 11.18
N GLN A 187 -6.49 -6.90 11.62
CA GLN A 187 -6.21 -6.66 13.05
C GLN A 187 -7.50 -6.44 13.84
N GLY A 188 -8.46 -5.72 13.26
CA GLY A 188 -9.79 -5.48 13.83
C GLY A 188 -10.77 -6.64 13.65
N ARG A 189 -10.34 -7.80 13.11
CA ARG A 189 -11.19 -8.98 12.79
C ARG A 189 -12.40 -8.60 11.94
N ARG A 190 -12.22 -7.72 10.98
CA ARG A 190 -13.23 -7.27 10.03
C ARG A 190 -12.93 -7.82 8.63
N TYR A 191 -13.91 -7.80 7.75
CA TYR A 191 -13.69 -8.11 6.32
C TYR A 191 -12.72 -7.11 5.70
N ILE A 192 -11.82 -7.62 4.87
CA ILE A 192 -10.87 -6.77 4.14
C ILE A 192 -11.58 -5.97 3.05
N SER A 193 -11.06 -4.78 2.81
CA SER A 193 -11.47 -3.88 1.73
C SER A 193 -10.24 -3.11 1.24
N CYS A 194 -10.40 -2.32 0.18
CA CYS A 194 -9.36 -1.44 -0.30
C CYS A 194 -9.92 -0.03 -0.51
N VAL A 195 -9.19 1.00 -0.07
CA VAL A 195 -9.63 2.40 -0.24
C VAL A 195 -9.67 2.85 -1.69
N LEU A 196 -8.94 2.16 -2.56
CA LEU A 196 -8.91 2.42 -4.02
C LEU A 196 -9.82 1.51 -4.81
N ASN A 197 -10.24 0.37 -4.26
CA ASN A 197 -10.99 -0.65 -4.96
C ASN A 197 -12.23 -1.03 -4.16
N ALA A 198 -13.36 -0.44 -4.52
CA ALA A 198 -14.64 -0.67 -3.85
C ALA A 198 -15.18 -2.11 -4.06
N GLU A 199 -14.71 -2.80 -5.09
CA GLU A 199 -15.11 -4.18 -5.39
C GLU A 199 -14.39 -5.17 -4.45
N ASN A 200 -13.20 -4.83 -3.94
CA ASN A 200 -12.43 -5.73 -3.07
C ASN A 200 -13.17 -6.08 -1.78
N GLY A 201 -13.40 -7.37 -1.58
CA GLY A 201 -14.20 -7.92 -0.49
C GLY A 201 -15.71 -7.85 -0.71
N ASN A 202 -16.15 -7.33 -1.88
CA ASN A 202 -17.56 -7.21 -2.26
C ASN A 202 -17.81 -7.71 -3.70
N GLU A 203 -16.96 -8.56 -4.22
CA GLU A 203 -16.93 -8.98 -5.63
C GLU A 203 -18.25 -9.65 -6.09
N GLY A 204 -18.99 -10.24 -5.13
CA GLY A 204 -20.31 -10.84 -5.39
C GLY A 204 -21.47 -9.85 -5.53
N THR A 205 -21.29 -8.59 -5.10
CA THR A 205 -22.37 -7.59 -5.03
C THR A 205 -22.02 -6.25 -5.67
N VAL A 206 -20.74 -5.89 -5.68
CA VAL A 206 -20.26 -4.63 -6.26
C VAL A 206 -19.44 -4.94 -7.50
N PHE A 207 -20.00 -4.64 -8.66
CA PHE A 207 -19.34 -4.80 -9.96
C PHE A 207 -19.88 -3.79 -10.97
N ILE A 208 -19.01 -3.38 -11.90
CA ILE A 208 -19.36 -2.39 -12.92
C ILE A 208 -20.02 -3.11 -14.10
N LYS A 209 -21.31 -2.83 -14.32
CA LYS A 209 -22.07 -3.33 -15.49
C LYS A 209 -22.26 -2.22 -16.51
N PRO A 210 -22.28 -2.53 -17.82
CA PRO A 210 -22.72 -1.60 -18.84
C PRO A 210 -24.10 -1.01 -18.51
N ALA A 211 -24.30 0.25 -18.84
CA ALA A 211 -25.58 0.91 -18.64
C ALA A 211 -26.59 0.45 -19.70
N GLU A 212 -27.84 0.23 -19.29
CA GLU A 212 -28.93 -0.08 -20.24
C GLU A 212 -29.23 1.10 -21.17
N LYS A 213 -29.08 2.33 -20.67
CA LYS A 213 -29.22 3.57 -21.42
C LYS A 213 -28.03 4.47 -21.21
N ILE A 214 -27.31 4.82 -22.25
CA ILE A 214 -26.22 5.78 -22.24
C ILE A 214 -26.76 7.17 -21.93
N LYS A 215 -26.09 7.90 -21.07
CA LYS A 215 -26.43 9.25 -20.61
C LYS A 215 -25.22 10.20 -20.74
N ASN A 216 -25.55 11.49 -20.86
CA ASN A 216 -24.59 12.56 -20.64
C ASN A 216 -24.60 12.92 -19.14
N ILE A 217 -23.48 12.76 -18.46
CA ILE A 217 -23.35 12.95 -17.01
C ILE A 217 -22.37 14.06 -16.73
N ALA A 218 -22.78 15.03 -15.91
CA ALA A 218 -21.88 16.00 -15.33
C ALA A 218 -21.44 15.52 -13.94
N VAL A 219 -20.16 15.67 -13.64
CA VAL A 219 -19.60 15.49 -12.29
C VAL A 219 -19.02 16.83 -11.84
N VAL A 220 -19.51 17.37 -10.74
CA VAL A 220 -19.05 18.65 -10.19
C VAL A 220 -18.09 18.40 -9.04
N GLY A 221 -16.82 18.75 -9.26
CA GLY A 221 -15.69 18.52 -8.36
C GLY A 221 -14.83 17.34 -8.79
N ALA A 222 -13.54 17.58 -9.02
CA ALA A 222 -12.53 16.58 -9.35
C ALA A 222 -11.70 16.13 -8.13
N GLY A 223 -12.28 16.10 -6.94
CA GLY A 223 -11.75 15.36 -5.80
C GLY A 223 -11.90 13.85 -6.01
N ILE A 224 -11.35 13.01 -5.12
CA ILE A 224 -11.33 11.54 -5.28
C ILE A 224 -12.74 10.96 -5.49
N ALA A 225 -13.76 11.49 -4.81
CA ALA A 225 -15.14 11.03 -4.98
C ALA A 225 -15.67 11.28 -6.40
N GLY A 226 -15.43 12.49 -6.94
CA GLY A 226 -15.85 12.85 -8.30
C GLY A 226 -15.08 12.09 -9.36
N LEU A 227 -13.75 11.90 -9.18
CA LEU A 227 -12.91 11.15 -10.11
C LEU A 227 -13.32 9.68 -10.18
N GLU A 228 -13.64 9.05 -9.03
CA GLU A 228 -14.12 7.67 -9.02
C GLU A 228 -15.53 7.56 -9.63
N ALA A 229 -16.43 8.52 -9.33
CA ALA A 229 -17.75 8.57 -9.96
C ALA A 229 -17.65 8.70 -11.49
N ALA A 230 -16.75 9.56 -11.98
CA ALA A 230 -16.48 9.75 -13.40
C ALA A 230 -15.94 8.46 -14.04
N ARG A 231 -14.97 7.79 -13.39
CA ARG A 231 -14.39 6.53 -13.86
C ARG A 231 -15.45 5.43 -13.99
N VAL A 232 -16.28 5.26 -12.96
CA VAL A 232 -17.34 4.25 -12.95
C VAL A 232 -18.40 4.55 -14.00
N ALA A 233 -18.84 5.81 -14.10
CA ALA A 233 -19.83 6.22 -15.10
C ALA A 233 -19.31 5.99 -16.54
N ALA A 234 -18.08 6.37 -16.82
CA ALA A 234 -17.43 6.15 -18.11
C ALA A 234 -17.26 4.66 -18.44
N LYS A 235 -16.82 3.83 -17.48
CA LYS A 235 -16.73 2.37 -17.63
C LYS A 235 -18.10 1.72 -17.90
N ARG A 236 -19.18 2.33 -17.44
CA ARG A 236 -20.55 1.89 -17.76
C ARG A 236 -21.02 2.34 -19.15
N GLY A 237 -20.23 3.14 -19.87
CA GLY A 237 -20.50 3.60 -21.22
C GLY A 237 -21.16 4.99 -21.31
N HIS A 238 -21.28 5.72 -20.20
CA HIS A 238 -21.82 7.08 -20.21
C HIS A 238 -20.81 8.09 -20.77
N HIS A 239 -21.30 9.19 -21.35
CA HIS A 239 -20.50 10.36 -21.69
C HIS A 239 -20.35 11.23 -20.45
N VAL A 240 -19.12 11.44 -20.00
CA VAL A 240 -18.85 12.11 -18.72
C VAL A 240 -18.06 13.38 -18.92
N THR A 241 -18.55 14.47 -18.31
CA THR A 241 -17.81 15.74 -18.18
C THR A 241 -17.62 16.03 -16.69
N VAL A 242 -16.38 16.30 -16.30
CA VAL A 242 -16.02 16.69 -14.93
C VAL A 242 -15.70 18.19 -14.92
N TYR A 243 -16.30 18.92 -14.00
CA TYR A 243 -16.06 20.33 -13.75
C TYR A 243 -15.21 20.48 -12.47
N GLU A 244 -14.12 21.21 -12.57
CA GLU A 244 -13.22 21.48 -11.44
C GLU A 244 -12.81 22.95 -11.46
N LYS A 245 -13.08 23.62 -10.35
CA LYS A 245 -12.76 25.07 -10.21
C LYS A 245 -11.27 25.35 -10.07
N SER A 246 -10.48 24.38 -9.60
CA SER A 246 -9.02 24.52 -9.48
C SER A 246 -8.31 24.15 -10.80
N ASP A 247 -7.02 24.43 -10.83
CA ASP A 247 -6.12 24.17 -11.96
C ASP A 247 -5.68 22.70 -12.07
N LYS A 248 -6.09 21.84 -11.11
CA LYS A 248 -5.68 20.42 -11.05
C LYS A 248 -6.74 19.54 -10.41
N ILE A 249 -6.73 18.26 -10.78
CA ILE A 249 -7.56 17.24 -10.14
C ILE A 249 -6.97 16.77 -8.81
N GLY A 250 -7.75 16.04 -7.99
CA GLY A 250 -7.31 15.42 -6.73
C GLY A 250 -7.85 16.10 -5.48
N GLY A 251 -8.23 17.38 -5.57
CA GLY A 251 -8.84 18.11 -4.44
C GLY A 251 -8.00 18.04 -3.16
N GLN A 252 -8.63 17.69 -2.06
CA GLN A 252 -8.02 17.67 -0.72
C GLN A 252 -6.88 16.65 -0.54
N ILE A 253 -6.70 15.68 -1.45
CA ILE A 253 -5.60 14.72 -1.38
C ILE A 253 -4.24 15.43 -1.44
N HIS A 254 -4.15 16.54 -2.15
CA HIS A 254 -2.92 17.34 -2.19
C HIS A 254 -2.51 17.85 -0.81
N LEU A 255 -3.47 18.31 0.00
CA LEU A 255 -3.20 18.72 1.39
C LEU A 255 -2.88 17.53 2.28
N ALA A 256 -3.62 16.43 2.12
CA ALA A 256 -3.41 15.21 2.90
C ALA A 256 -2.05 14.53 2.62
N ALA A 257 -1.42 14.82 1.49
CA ALA A 257 -0.11 14.30 1.12
C ALA A 257 1.08 15.11 1.68
N VAL A 258 0.84 16.32 2.19
CA VAL A 258 1.89 17.25 2.67
C VAL A 258 2.55 16.79 3.98
N PRO A 259 1.80 16.26 4.97
CA PRO A 259 2.43 15.77 6.19
C PRO A 259 3.50 14.72 5.91
N PRO A 260 4.51 14.59 6.79
CA PRO A 260 5.60 13.66 6.61
C PRO A 260 5.13 12.23 6.32
N ARG A 261 5.83 11.55 5.43
CA ARG A 261 5.61 10.13 5.07
C ARG A 261 4.26 9.81 4.39
N LYS A 262 3.49 10.82 3.95
CA LYS A 262 2.15 10.64 3.33
C LYS A 262 2.10 10.87 1.82
N SER A 263 3.19 11.23 1.17
CA SER A 263 3.20 11.56 -0.27
C SER A 263 2.71 10.41 -1.18
N GLU A 264 2.80 9.16 -0.72
CA GLU A 264 2.35 7.98 -1.47
C GLU A 264 0.85 8.00 -1.80
N ILE A 265 0.03 8.76 -1.07
CA ILE A 265 -1.40 8.86 -1.40
C ILE A 265 -1.67 9.58 -2.73
N LEU A 266 -0.71 10.36 -3.23
CA LEU A 266 -0.81 11.02 -4.55
C LEU A 266 -0.89 10.02 -5.71
N ARG A 267 -0.47 8.76 -5.51
CA ARG A 267 -0.66 7.70 -6.53
C ARG A 267 -2.13 7.52 -6.93
N ALA A 268 -3.06 7.81 -6.02
CA ALA A 268 -4.48 7.82 -6.35
C ALA A 268 -4.81 8.88 -7.43
N VAL A 269 -4.23 10.08 -7.31
CA VAL A 269 -4.42 11.16 -8.29
C VAL A 269 -3.78 10.76 -9.62
N THR A 270 -2.52 10.31 -9.58
CA THR A 270 -1.78 9.85 -10.78
C THR A 270 -2.53 8.73 -11.54
N TYR A 271 -3.21 7.83 -10.82
CA TYR A 271 -4.05 6.83 -11.47
C TYR A 271 -5.20 7.47 -12.25
N TYR A 272 -5.92 8.44 -11.67
CA TYR A 272 -7.03 9.11 -12.37
C TYR A 272 -6.54 9.99 -13.52
N GLU A 273 -5.38 10.64 -13.42
CA GLU A 273 -4.73 11.37 -14.51
C GLU A 273 -4.48 10.48 -15.74
N LYS A 274 -4.14 9.21 -15.51
CA LYS A 274 -3.88 8.25 -16.57
C LYS A 274 -5.15 7.59 -17.11
N ILE A 275 -6.08 7.18 -16.25
CA ILE A 275 -7.21 6.34 -16.65
C ILE A 275 -8.37 7.15 -17.25
N LEU A 276 -8.65 8.36 -16.76
CA LEU A 276 -9.81 9.12 -17.22
C LEU A 276 -9.72 9.56 -18.69
N PRO A 277 -8.55 10.00 -19.20
CA PRO A 277 -8.39 10.23 -20.64
C PRO A 277 -8.60 8.98 -21.49
N GLN A 278 -8.10 7.80 -21.02
CA GLN A 278 -8.31 6.53 -21.73
C GLN A 278 -9.80 6.13 -21.82
N LEU A 279 -10.60 6.60 -20.85
CA LEU A 279 -12.06 6.39 -20.82
C LEU A 279 -12.83 7.51 -21.50
N ASN A 280 -12.16 8.42 -22.22
CA ASN A 280 -12.76 9.57 -22.90
C ASN A 280 -13.57 10.50 -21.96
N VAL A 281 -13.16 10.63 -20.70
CA VAL A 281 -13.75 11.58 -19.76
C VAL A 281 -13.25 12.99 -20.09
N ASN A 282 -14.16 13.93 -20.29
CA ASN A 282 -13.83 15.33 -20.52
C ASN A 282 -13.66 16.04 -19.17
N ILE A 283 -12.48 16.58 -18.88
CA ILE A 283 -12.19 17.30 -17.63
C ILE A 283 -11.98 18.77 -17.95
N LYS A 284 -12.83 19.63 -17.37
CA LYS A 284 -12.78 21.09 -17.46
C LYS A 284 -12.18 21.64 -16.17
N LEU A 285 -10.90 21.94 -16.19
CA LEU A 285 -10.20 22.63 -15.09
C LEU A 285 -10.47 24.14 -15.13
N ASN A 286 -10.19 24.84 -14.03
CA ASN A 286 -10.44 26.28 -13.87
C ASN A 286 -11.88 26.67 -14.23
N THR A 287 -12.83 25.76 -14.00
CA THR A 287 -14.23 25.93 -14.42
C THR A 287 -15.16 25.62 -13.25
N GLU A 288 -15.81 26.63 -12.70
CA GLU A 288 -16.91 26.46 -11.76
C GLU A 288 -18.18 26.15 -12.56
N ALA A 289 -18.89 25.10 -12.16
CA ALA A 289 -20.08 24.68 -12.89
C ALA A 289 -21.28 25.56 -12.50
N GLU A 290 -21.90 26.18 -13.49
CA GLU A 290 -23.11 26.99 -13.32
C GLU A 290 -24.38 26.13 -13.45
N ALA A 291 -25.42 26.43 -12.66
CA ALA A 291 -26.65 25.65 -12.64
C ALA A 291 -27.33 25.55 -14.02
N GLU A 292 -27.30 26.63 -14.80
CA GLU A 292 -27.83 26.69 -16.14
C GLU A 292 -27.12 25.75 -17.11
N GLU A 293 -25.78 25.67 -16.99
CA GLU A 293 -24.96 24.76 -17.81
C GLU A 293 -25.26 23.29 -17.48
N LEU A 294 -25.55 22.99 -16.22
CA LEU A 294 -25.84 21.62 -15.77
C LEU A 294 -27.19 21.09 -16.27
N ASN A 295 -28.14 21.95 -16.64
CA ASN A 295 -29.46 21.55 -17.13
C ASN A 295 -29.42 20.77 -18.48
N GLN A 296 -28.30 20.82 -19.22
CA GLN A 296 -28.14 20.06 -20.45
C GLN A 296 -27.77 18.58 -20.24
N TYR A 297 -27.48 18.17 -19.05
CA TYR A 297 -27.07 16.80 -18.73
C TYR A 297 -28.24 15.95 -18.25
N ASP A 298 -28.23 14.66 -18.59
CA ASP A 298 -29.22 13.69 -18.14
C ASP A 298 -29.14 13.39 -16.64
N ALA A 299 -27.99 13.61 -16.04
CA ALA A 299 -27.75 13.47 -14.60
C ALA A 299 -26.54 14.31 -14.15
N VAL A 300 -26.59 14.76 -12.90
CA VAL A 300 -25.50 15.52 -12.26
C VAL A 300 -25.09 14.81 -10.99
N ILE A 301 -23.77 14.61 -10.80
CA ILE A 301 -23.18 14.08 -9.59
C ILE A 301 -22.42 15.20 -8.89
N LEU A 302 -22.86 15.56 -7.67
CA LEU A 302 -22.20 16.57 -6.86
C LEU A 302 -21.15 15.93 -5.97
N ALA A 303 -19.87 16.32 -6.14
CA ALA A 303 -18.73 15.85 -5.40
C ALA A 303 -17.86 17.02 -4.93
N VAL A 304 -18.49 18.07 -4.42
CA VAL A 304 -17.90 19.37 -4.12
C VAL A 304 -17.03 19.41 -2.84
N GLY A 305 -16.87 18.26 -2.18
CA GLY A 305 -15.98 18.12 -1.02
C GLY A 305 -16.57 18.61 0.29
N ALA A 306 -15.68 19.01 1.20
CA ALA A 306 -16.01 19.50 2.53
C ALA A 306 -15.12 20.69 2.91
N HIS A 307 -15.49 21.43 3.94
CA HIS A 307 -14.73 22.53 4.49
C HIS A 307 -14.28 22.22 5.92
N ASN A 308 -13.26 22.95 6.39
CA ASN A 308 -12.85 22.90 7.78
C ASN A 308 -14.03 23.29 8.69
N MET A 309 -14.18 22.56 9.77
CA MET A 309 -15.05 22.97 10.86
C MET A 309 -14.40 24.14 11.61
N ALA A 310 -15.13 25.24 11.80
CA ALA A 310 -14.66 26.33 12.64
C ALA A 310 -14.55 25.87 14.10
N LEU A 311 -13.54 26.35 14.81
CA LEU A 311 -13.43 26.12 16.24
C LEU A 311 -14.64 26.79 16.95
N PRO A 312 -15.29 26.11 17.92
CA PRO A 312 -16.42 26.65 18.64
C PRO A 312 -15.95 27.64 19.75
N MET A 313 -15.07 28.57 19.38
CA MET A 313 -14.50 29.58 20.28
C MET A 313 -14.27 30.87 19.53
N PRO A 314 -14.35 32.03 20.22
CA PRO A 314 -14.01 33.32 19.61
C PRO A 314 -12.55 33.33 19.16
N VAL A 315 -12.30 33.77 17.95
CA VAL A 315 -10.96 34.01 17.40
C VAL A 315 -10.78 35.51 17.29
N GLU A 316 -10.04 36.08 18.25
CA GLU A 316 -9.85 37.54 18.35
C GLU A 316 -8.58 38.04 17.64
N ASN A 317 -7.68 37.13 17.28
CA ASN A 317 -6.36 37.42 16.72
C ASN A 317 -6.19 36.93 15.28
N SER A 318 -5.51 37.74 14.49
CA SER A 318 -5.12 37.40 13.09
C SER A 318 -4.05 36.33 12.96
N ASN A 319 -3.44 35.87 14.06
CA ASN A 319 -2.39 34.82 14.10
C ASN A 319 -2.97 33.40 14.22
N VAL A 320 -4.29 33.25 14.22
CA VAL A 320 -4.92 31.93 14.17
C VAL A 320 -5.11 31.54 12.72
N VAL A 321 -4.53 30.40 12.36
CA VAL A 321 -4.60 29.83 11.00
C VAL A 321 -5.08 28.38 11.07
N SER A 322 -5.80 27.94 10.07
CA SER A 322 -6.22 26.55 9.99
C SER A 322 -5.06 25.64 9.59
N ALA A 323 -5.11 24.37 10.01
CA ALA A 323 -4.16 23.35 9.55
C ALA A 323 -4.13 23.25 8.01
N TRP A 324 -5.26 23.43 7.33
CA TRP A 324 -5.33 23.40 5.87
C TRP A 324 -4.55 24.55 5.21
N GLU A 325 -4.63 25.76 5.76
CA GLU A 325 -3.84 26.90 5.27
C GLU A 325 -2.34 26.64 5.45
N VAL A 326 -1.93 26.06 6.57
CA VAL A 326 -0.54 25.70 6.86
C VAL A 326 -0.06 24.63 5.86
N LEU A 327 -0.84 23.56 5.65
CA LEU A 327 -0.53 22.51 4.69
C LEU A 327 -0.61 23.00 3.23
N ALA A 328 -1.38 24.06 2.95
CA ALA A 328 -1.39 24.75 1.66
C ALA A 328 -0.17 25.67 1.45
N GLY A 329 0.72 25.79 2.43
CA GLY A 329 1.97 26.55 2.32
C GLY A 329 1.99 27.88 3.05
N LYS A 330 0.95 28.24 3.84
CA LYS A 330 0.97 29.44 4.67
C LYS A 330 2.05 29.31 5.74
N GLU A 331 2.99 30.24 5.74
CA GLU A 331 4.07 30.26 6.73
C GLU A 331 3.55 30.65 8.12
N VAL A 332 4.06 29.96 9.13
CA VAL A 332 3.85 30.27 10.55
C VAL A 332 5.17 30.81 11.08
N GLN A 333 5.13 31.99 11.73
CA GLN A 333 6.31 32.62 12.29
C GLN A 333 6.36 32.45 13.81
N GLY A 334 7.58 32.25 14.33
CA GLY A 334 7.83 32.13 15.77
C GLY A 334 7.33 30.80 16.38
N SER A 335 7.08 30.84 17.68
CA SER A 335 6.52 29.67 18.38
C SER A 335 5.04 29.53 18.09
N CYS A 336 4.57 28.30 17.90
CA CYS A 336 3.16 28.03 17.63
C CYS A 336 2.58 26.96 18.56
N VAL A 337 1.27 27.02 18.72
CA VAL A 337 0.46 26.03 19.44
C VAL A 337 -0.49 25.40 18.44
N VAL A 338 -0.54 24.07 18.40
CA VAL A 338 -1.52 23.33 17.60
C VAL A 338 -2.70 22.94 18.47
N LEU A 339 -3.86 23.51 18.18
CA LEU A 339 -5.10 23.19 18.89
C LEU A 339 -5.79 21.99 18.26
N GLY A 340 -5.86 20.90 19.02
CA GLY A 340 -6.49 19.62 18.61
C GLY A 340 -5.48 18.51 18.37
N GLY A 341 -5.56 17.46 19.20
CA GLY A 341 -4.69 16.27 19.15
C GLY A 341 -5.23 15.14 18.28
N GLY A 342 -6.15 15.39 17.33
CA GLY A 342 -6.59 14.43 16.34
C GLY A 342 -5.57 14.25 15.22
N LEU A 343 -5.86 13.36 14.24
CA LEU A 343 -4.93 13.04 13.15
C LEU A 343 -4.41 14.28 12.42
N VAL A 344 -5.29 15.21 12.04
CA VAL A 344 -4.89 16.43 11.32
C VAL A 344 -3.96 17.30 12.17
N GLY A 345 -4.27 17.48 13.46
CA GLY A 345 -3.46 18.29 14.36
C GLY A 345 -2.09 17.69 14.61
N THR A 346 -1.99 16.40 14.90
CA THR A 346 -0.71 15.72 15.14
C THR A 346 0.17 15.68 13.89
N GLU A 347 -0.42 15.42 12.71
CA GLU A 347 0.30 15.45 11.43
C GLU A 347 0.79 16.85 11.08
N THR A 348 -0.03 17.90 11.34
CA THR A 348 0.38 19.29 11.15
C THR A 348 1.50 19.69 12.11
N ALA A 349 1.43 19.24 13.36
CA ALA A 349 2.49 19.47 14.33
C ALA A 349 3.81 18.83 13.91
N GLU A 350 3.78 17.57 13.46
CA GLU A 350 4.98 16.89 12.91
C GLU A 350 5.56 17.65 11.72
N TYR A 351 4.71 18.08 10.79
CA TYR A 351 5.11 18.87 9.62
C TYR A 351 5.80 20.19 10.03
N LEU A 352 5.22 20.93 10.97
CA LEU A 352 5.80 22.18 11.48
C LEU A 352 7.13 21.95 12.20
N ALA A 353 7.22 20.92 13.04
CA ALA A 353 8.46 20.54 13.72
C ALA A 353 9.60 20.20 12.75
N GLN A 354 9.31 19.46 11.68
CA GLN A 354 10.30 19.16 10.64
C GLN A 354 10.75 20.41 9.87
N LYS A 355 9.93 21.45 9.82
CA LYS A 355 10.32 22.75 9.27
C LYS A 355 11.08 23.65 10.28
N GLY A 356 11.37 23.15 11.46
CA GLY A 356 12.13 23.86 12.48
C GLY A 356 11.30 24.83 13.30
N GLN A 357 9.96 24.72 13.27
CA GLN A 357 9.08 25.55 14.11
C GLN A 357 9.12 25.04 15.56
N SER A 358 9.19 26.00 16.50
CA SER A 358 9.06 25.69 17.94
C SER A 358 7.60 25.46 18.28
N LEU A 359 7.29 24.24 18.75
CA LEU A 359 5.96 23.86 19.21
C LEU A 359 5.89 23.97 20.73
N LEU A 360 4.88 24.68 21.25
CA LEU A 360 4.57 24.69 22.66
C LEU A 360 3.54 23.59 22.95
N SER A 361 3.85 22.77 23.95
CA SER A 361 2.99 21.66 24.43
C SER A 361 1.88 22.15 25.34
#